data_c796c146ed64329dec6d4fd2a4adcd5e
#
_entry.id   c796c146ed64329dec6d4fd2a4adcd5e
#
_cell.length_a   1.000
_cell.length_b   1.000
_cell.length_c   1.000
_cell.angle_alpha   90.00
_cell.angle_beta   90.00
_cell.angle_gamma   90.00
#
_symmetry.space_group_name_H-M   'P 1'
#
loop_
_entity.id
_entity.type
_entity.pdbx_description
1 polymer ?
#
loop_
_entity_poly.entity_id
_entity_poly.type
_entity_poly.pdbx_seq_one_letter_code
_entity_poly.pdbx_strand_id
1 'polypeptide(L)'
;LRGDNLSHLVSMSSNEAALSKALRESDDTYLNSIADKVKCGDVNTTLIKTEQGKSIMLQFDVHTGRPYNRLNKLCGSGATHYGYPSRLYKDHGPTWDWHRWQDEAGYKEAQEQCAHPMWSKLQAQISENEQGHGGMDFVMIYRLIRALNQGVSLDLNVYDGVLWSLVGALSEESVAQGNEKVIIPDIT
;
A
#
# COMPACT_ATOMS: atom_id res chain seq x y z
N LEU A 1 -2.60 -7.58 -8.91
CA LEU A 1 -2.78 -6.85 -10.20
C LEU A 1 -3.55 -7.69 -11.24
N ARG A 2 -4.28 -8.70 -10.86
CA ARG A 2 -4.97 -9.68 -11.72
C ARG A 2 -5.25 -9.18 -13.14
N GLY A 3 -4.58 -9.78 -14.12
CA GLY A 3 -4.65 -9.38 -15.51
C GLY A 3 -3.81 -8.16 -15.88
N ASP A 4 -2.93 -7.70 -14.99
CA ASP A 4 -1.92 -6.68 -15.26
C ASP A 4 -0.61 -7.06 -14.56
N ASN A 5 0.52 -6.62 -15.08
CA ASN A 5 1.84 -6.89 -14.52
C ASN A 5 2.62 -5.58 -14.32
N LEU A 6 3.65 -5.60 -13.49
CA LEU A 6 4.54 -4.46 -13.33
C LEU A 6 5.57 -4.46 -14.46
N SER A 7 5.81 -3.31 -15.08
CA SER A 7 6.70 -3.17 -16.24
C SER A 7 8.07 -2.64 -15.83
N HIS A 8 8.09 -1.49 -15.21
CA HIS A 8 9.33 -0.84 -14.76
C HIS A 8 9.06 0.15 -13.64
N LEU A 9 10.12 0.54 -12.96
CA LEU A 9 10.05 1.56 -11.92
C LEU A 9 11.21 2.57 -12.02
N VAL A 10 11.01 3.70 -11.36
CA VAL A 10 12.04 4.71 -11.05
C VAL A 10 11.88 5.06 -9.58
N SER A 11 12.98 5.12 -8.86
CA SER A 11 12.97 5.42 -7.43
C SER A 11 13.94 6.54 -7.07
N MET A 12 13.55 7.35 -6.08
CA MET A 12 14.37 8.41 -5.52
C MET A 12 14.28 8.34 -4.00
N SER A 13 15.42 8.50 -3.35
CA SER A 13 15.52 8.55 -1.89
C SER A 13 15.97 9.93 -1.44
N SER A 14 15.41 10.41 -0.32
CA SER A 14 15.97 11.56 0.38
C SER A 14 17.35 11.22 0.95
N ASN A 15 18.07 12.22 1.46
CA ASN A 15 19.18 11.94 2.36
C ASN A 15 18.65 11.32 3.66
N GLU A 16 19.54 10.64 4.39
CA GLU A 16 19.28 10.18 5.74
C GLU A 16 19.48 11.33 6.74
N ALA A 17 18.66 11.41 7.76
CA ALA A 17 18.78 12.38 8.86
C ALA A 17 18.04 11.90 10.12
N ALA A 18 16.78 11.51 9.99
CA ALA A 18 15.94 11.17 11.14
C ALA A 18 16.34 9.86 11.80
N LEU A 19 16.67 8.82 11.03
CA LEU A 19 17.10 7.54 11.58
C LEU A 19 18.46 7.67 12.30
N SER A 20 19.47 8.25 11.68
CA SER A 20 20.78 8.42 12.30
C SER A 20 20.71 9.31 13.54
N LYS A 21 19.85 10.33 13.54
CA LYS A 21 19.57 11.12 14.75
C LYS A 21 19.01 10.24 15.86
N ALA A 22 17.95 9.48 15.59
CA ALA A 22 17.34 8.61 16.58
C ALA A 22 18.32 7.55 17.14
N LEU A 23 19.20 7.02 16.29
CA LEU A 23 20.23 6.08 16.69
C LEU A 23 21.29 6.74 17.61
N ARG A 24 21.71 7.97 17.31
CA ARG A 24 22.66 8.73 18.14
C ARG A 24 22.07 9.10 19.50
N GLU A 25 20.78 9.32 19.59
CA GLU A 25 20.06 9.67 20.82
C GLU A 25 19.59 8.43 21.61
N SER A 26 19.87 7.22 21.12
CA SER A 26 19.49 5.97 21.79
C SER A 26 20.36 5.71 23.03
N ASP A 27 19.76 5.16 24.07
CA ASP A 27 20.48 4.64 25.25
C ASP A 27 21.21 3.31 24.98
N ASP A 28 20.93 2.65 23.85
CA ASP A 28 21.60 1.43 23.41
C ASP A 28 22.92 1.76 22.72
N THR A 29 24.02 1.36 23.35
CA THR A 29 25.37 1.61 22.85
C THR A 29 25.66 0.99 21.49
N TYR A 30 25.04 -0.14 21.15
CA TYR A 30 25.17 -0.75 19.84
C TYR A 30 24.48 0.10 18.77
N LEU A 31 23.23 0.51 19.00
CA LEU A 31 22.49 1.36 18.09
C LEU A 31 23.22 2.71 17.86
N ASN A 32 23.74 3.30 18.93
CA ASN A 32 24.55 4.52 18.86
C ASN A 32 25.79 4.34 17.96
N SER A 33 26.48 3.19 18.09
CA SER A 33 27.70 2.89 17.33
C SER A 33 27.51 2.72 15.82
N ILE A 34 26.28 2.45 15.37
CA ILE A 34 25.94 2.26 13.95
C ILE A 34 25.29 3.47 13.31
N ALA A 35 25.02 4.52 14.06
CA ALA A 35 24.32 5.73 13.57
C ALA A 35 24.96 6.33 12.30
N ASP A 36 26.29 6.39 12.26
CA ASP A 36 27.04 6.96 11.11
C ASP A 36 27.15 5.97 9.92
N LYS A 37 26.65 4.75 10.08
CA LYS A 37 26.64 3.71 9.01
C LYS A 37 25.33 3.70 8.23
N VAL A 38 24.32 4.45 8.64
CA VAL A 38 23.04 4.53 7.93
C VAL A 38 23.25 5.07 6.51
N LYS A 39 22.72 4.35 5.52
CA LYS A 39 22.82 4.71 4.11
C LYS A 39 21.47 4.94 3.45
N CYS A 40 20.38 4.35 4.00
CA CYS A 40 19.05 4.54 3.46
C CYS A 40 18.52 5.93 3.80
N GLY A 41 17.93 6.61 2.84
CA GLY A 41 17.24 7.87 3.08
C GLY A 41 15.99 7.69 3.94
N ASP A 42 15.57 8.77 4.59
CA ASP A 42 14.40 8.74 5.47
C ASP A 42 13.09 8.49 4.71
N VAL A 43 13.01 9.03 3.50
CA VAL A 43 11.84 8.89 2.62
C VAL A 43 12.28 8.37 1.27
N ASN A 44 11.71 7.26 0.85
CA ASN A 44 11.88 6.72 -0.50
C ASN A 44 10.57 6.85 -1.27
N THR A 45 10.63 7.34 -2.50
CA THR A 45 9.48 7.46 -3.40
C THR A 45 9.76 6.72 -4.69
N THR A 46 8.90 5.77 -5.02
CA THR A 46 9.00 4.93 -6.21
C THR A 46 7.79 5.15 -7.09
N LEU A 47 8.03 5.40 -8.37
CA LEU A 47 7.00 5.43 -9.41
C LEU A 47 7.10 4.15 -10.24
N ILE A 48 6.00 3.43 -10.34
CA ILE A 48 5.92 2.16 -11.04
C ILE A 48 4.94 2.27 -12.19
N LYS A 49 5.31 1.76 -13.35
CA LYS A 49 4.45 1.62 -14.53
C LYS A 49 4.02 0.17 -14.68
N THR A 50 2.73 -0.06 -14.97
CA THR A 50 2.22 -1.38 -15.31
C THR A 50 2.18 -1.59 -16.82
N GLU A 51 2.11 -2.85 -17.25
CA GLU A 51 2.02 -3.23 -18.67
C GLU A 51 0.76 -2.65 -19.34
N GLN A 52 -0.35 -2.58 -18.63
CA GLN A 52 -1.59 -1.97 -19.13
C GLN A 52 -1.63 -0.44 -18.98
N GLY A 53 -0.51 0.19 -18.64
CA GLY A 53 -0.39 1.65 -18.64
C GLY A 53 -0.83 2.34 -17.34
N LYS A 54 -1.19 1.63 -16.28
CA LYS A 54 -1.46 2.24 -14.97
C LYS A 54 -0.17 2.74 -14.33
N SER A 55 -0.27 3.67 -13.40
CA SER A 55 0.87 4.15 -12.61
C SER A 55 0.58 3.99 -11.13
N ILE A 56 1.59 3.58 -10.38
CA ILE A 56 1.56 3.43 -8.92
C ILE A 56 2.64 4.33 -8.36
N MET A 57 2.30 5.15 -7.36
CA MET A 57 3.26 5.85 -6.53
C MET A 57 3.31 5.15 -5.18
N LEU A 58 4.48 4.68 -4.80
CA LEU A 58 4.75 4.11 -3.50
C LEU A 58 5.71 5.03 -2.74
N GLN A 59 5.35 5.43 -1.52
CA GLN A 59 6.22 6.17 -0.65
C GLN A 59 6.45 5.38 0.63
N PHE A 60 7.71 5.14 0.96
CA PHE A 60 8.14 4.51 2.19
C PHE A 60 8.78 5.55 3.09
N ASP A 61 8.19 5.75 4.27
CA ASP A 61 8.62 6.71 5.26
C ASP A 61 8.26 6.17 6.64
N VAL A 62 9.26 5.70 7.37
CA VAL A 62 9.11 5.15 8.73
C VAL A 62 9.99 5.87 9.76
N HIS A 63 10.74 6.88 9.34
CA HIS A 63 11.74 7.53 10.17
C HIS A 63 11.42 9.00 10.47
N THR A 64 10.64 9.67 9.63
CA THR A 64 10.29 11.07 9.87
C THR A 64 9.28 11.22 11.00
N GLY A 65 9.36 12.33 11.73
CA GLY A 65 8.49 12.65 12.85
C GLY A 65 7.08 13.02 12.39
N ARG A 66 6.25 12.04 12.09
CA ARG A 66 4.85 12.23 11.68
C ARG A 66 3.92 11.19 12.30
N PRO A 67 2.61 11.48 12.42
CA PRO A 67 1.65 10.46 12.79
C PRO A 67 1.63 9.32 11.78
N TYR A 68 1.35 8.10 12.26
CA TYR A 68 1.15 6.94 11.40
C TYR A 68 0.08 7.20 10.34
N ASN A 69 0.42 6.97 9.09
CA ASN A 69 -0.48 7.19 7.96
C ASN A 69 -0.08 6.29 6.78
N ARG A 70 -1.05 5.61 6.18
CA ARG A 70 -0.83 4.80 4.98
C ARG A 70 -1.03 5.57 3.68
N LEU A 71 -1.69 6.74 3.72
CA LEU A 71 -1.97 7.59 2.54
C LEU A 71 -2.51 6.82 1.32
N ASN A 72 -3.35 5.81 1.56
CA ASN A 72 -3.91 5.01 0.47
C ASN A 72 -4.76 5.88 -0.44
N LYS A 73 -4.39 6.00 -1.71
CA LYS A 73 -5.14 6.73 -2.73
C LYS A 73 -5.37 5.83 -3.93
N LEU A 74 -6.63 5.69 -4.33
CA LEU A 74 -7.04 4.95 -5.52
C LEU A 74 -7.82 5.90 -6.43
N CYS A 75 -7.30 6.13 -7.64
CA CYS A 75 -7.95 6.95 -8.65
C CYS A 75 -8.44 6.06 -9.78
N GLY A 76 -9.74 6.09 -10.03
CA GLY A 76 -10.38 5.47 -11.17
C GLY A 76 -11.01 6.54 -12.09
N SER A 77 -11.59 6.10 -13.20
CA SER A 77 -12.28 6.98 -14.17
C SER A 77 -13.58 7.57 -13.64
N GLY A 78 -14.23 6.94 -12.68
CA GLY A 78 -15.52 7.40 -12.13
C GLY A 78 -15.50 7.71 -10.65
N ALA A 79 -14.41 7.46 -9.95
CA ALA A 79 -14.29 7.72 -8.51
C ALA A 79 -12.85 7.81 -8.04
N THR A 80 -12.63 8.49 -6.94
CA THR A 80 -11.36 8.52 -6.22
C THR A 80 -11.60 8.25 -4.74
N HIS A 81 -10.90 7.28 -4.18
CA HIS A 81 -10.81 7.07 -2.73
C HIS A 81 -9.47 7.59 -2.22
N TYR A 82 -9.50 8.24 -1.07
CA TYR A 82 -8.30 8.72 -0.36
C TYR A 82 -8.41 8.35 1.11
N GLY A 83 -7.39 7.69 1.64
CA GLY A 83 -7.35 7.26 3.05
C GLY A 83 -6.69 8.26 3.98
N TYR A 84 -7.04 8.17 5.28
CA TYR A 84 -6.56 8.93 6.44
C TYR A 84 -6.74 10.45 6.37
N PRO A 85 -7.94 10.96 6.70
CA PRO A 85 -9.18 10.21 6.89
C PRO A 85 -9.73 9.71 5.57
N SER A 86 -10.51 8.62 5.62
CA SER A 86 -11.14 8.05 4.42
C SER A 86 -12.13 9.03 3.82
N ARG A 87 -11.94 9.31 2.53
CA ARG A 87 -12.78 10.23 1.74
C ARG A 87 -13.03 9.61 0.37
N LEU A 88 -14.20 9.90 -0.18
CA LEU A 88 -14.58 9.45 -1.51
C LEU A 88 -15.03 10.63 -2.36
N TYR A 89 -14.58 10.68 -3.59
CA TYR A 89 -15.19 11.46 -4.65
C TYR A 89 -15.75 10.49 -5.68
N LYS A 90 -17.01 10.67 -6.05
CA LYS A 90 -17.66 9.91 -7.12
C LYS A 90 -18.15 10.90 -8.16
N ASP A 91 -17.81 10.66 -9.42
CA ASP A 91 -18.26 11.50 -10.51
C ASP A 91 -19.78 11.32 -10.72
N HIS A 92 -20.50 12.41 -10.65
CA HIS A 92 -21.95 12.49 -10.87
C HIS A 92 -22.30 13.22 -12.19
N GLY A 93 -21.31 13.41 -13.06
CA GLY A 93 -21.47 14.10 -14.33
C GLY A 93 -21.32 15.63 -14.22
N PRO A 94 -21.78 16.38 -15.25
CA PRO A 94 -21.45 17.81 -15.42
C PRO A 94 -21.93 18.75 -14.32
N THR A 95 -22.88 18.32 -13.51
CA THR A 95 -23.50 19.16 -12.45
C THR A 95 -22.85 18.95 -11.07
N TRP A 96 -21.84 18.07 -11.00
CA TRP A 96 -21.19 17.77 -9.73
C TRP A 96 -20.23 18.89 -9.29
N ASP A 97 -20.16 19.12 -7.99
CA ASP A 97 -19.21 20.06 -7.40
C ASP A 97 -17.81 19.43 -7.31
N TRP A 98 -16.93 19.80 -8.20
CA TRP A 98 -15.53 19.34 -8.31
C TRP A 98 -14.65 19.66 -7.08
N HIS A 99 -15.13 20.51 -6.18
CA HIS A 99 -14.37 21.00 -5.05
C HIS A 99 -14.67 20.24 -3.74
N ARG A 100 -15.59 19.29 -3.77
CA ARG A 100 -16.05 18.63 -2.54
C ARG A 100 -15.90 17.10 -2.63
N TRP A 101 -15.44 16.54 -1.53
CA TRP A 101 -15.61 15.12 -1.26
C TRP A 101 -17.07 14.83 -0.95
N GLN A 102 -17.49 13.58 -1.09
CA GLN A 102 -18.79 13.17 -0.58
C GLN A 102 -18.87 13.44 0.93
N ASP A 103 -20.06 13.79 1.38
CA ASP A 103 -20.35 13.89 2.81
C ASP A 103 -20.38 12.51 3.47
N GLU A 104 -20.57 12.47 4.77
CA GLU A 104 -20.58 11.24 5.56
C GLU A 104 -21.67 10.25 5.09
N ALA A 105 -22.86 10.76 4.74
CA ALA A 105 -23.97 9.94 4.26
C ALA A 105 -23.64 9.28 2.91
N GLY A 106 -23.14 10.05 1.94
CA GLY A 106 -22.72 9.54 0.62
C GLY A 106 -21.53 8.60 0.71
N TYR A 107 -20.59 8.83 1.63
CA TYR A 107 -19.49 7.90 1.88
C TYR A 107 -20.01 6.56 2.43
N LYS A 108 -20.90 6.58 3.40
CA LYS A 108 -21.51 5.36 3.99
C LYS A 108 -22.32 4.58 2.96
N GLU A 109 -23.14 5.25 2.16
CA GLU A 109 -23.88 4.62 1.07
C GLU A 109 -22.93 3.89 0.09
N ALA A 110 -21.84 4.55 -0.30
CA ALA A 110 -20.86 3.95 -1.20
C ALA A 110 -20.15 2.75 -0.55
N GLN A 111 -19.84 2.80 0.74
CA GLN A 111 -19.29 1.66 1.46
C GLN A 111 -20.25 0.46 1.43
N GLU A 112 -21.54 0.67 1.68
CA GLU A 112 -22.55 -0.39 1.66
C GLU A 112 -22.70 -0.99 0.26
N GLN A 113 -22.72 -0.16 -0.79
CA GLN A 113 -22.83 -0.61 -2.18
C GLN A 113 -21.59 -1.34 -2.69
N CYS A 114 -20.40 -0.95 -2.23
CA CYS A 114 -19.13 -1.47 -2.71
C CYS A 114 -18.49 -2.51 -1.77
N ALA A 115 -19.12 -2.80 -0.62
CA ALA A 115 -18.58 -3.78 0.33
C ALA A 115 -18.39 -5.15 -0.34
N HIS A 116 -17.26 -5.77 -0.10
CA HIS A 116 -17.02 -7.12 -0.60
C HIS A 116 -18.04 -8.09 0.00
N PRO A 117 -18.71 -8.95 -0.78
CA PRO A 117 -19.78 -9.84 -0.30
C PRO A 117 -19.36 -10.72 0.90
N MET A 118 -18.11 -11.12 0.96
CA MET A 118 -17.57 -11.90 2.08
C MET A 118 -17.50 -11.09 3.38
N TRP A 119 -17.23 -9.79 3.29
CA TRP A 119 -17.25 -8.89 4.44
C TRP A 119 -18.63 -8.87 5.08
N SER A 120 -19.66 -8.62 4.29
CA SER A 120 -21.05 -8.61 4.77
C SER A 120 -21.49 -9.98 5.31
N LYS A 121 -21.06 -11.07 4.66
CA LYS A 121 -21.37 -12.43 5.09
C LYS A 121 -20.75 -12.81 6.43
N LEU A 122 -19.56 -12.29 6.75
CA LEU A 122 -18.81 -12.63 7.96
C LEU A 122 -18.96 -11.59 9.08
N GLN A 123 -19.87 -10.63 8.92
CA GLN A 123 -19.98 -9.49 9.85
C GLN A 123 -20.17 -9.91 11.31
N ALA A 124 -20.97 -10.93 11.58
CA ALA A 124 -21.20 -11.44 12.94
C ALA A 124 -19.90 -12.01 13.53
N GLN A 125 -19.19 -12.85 12.77
CA GLN A 125 -17.94 -13.45 13.21
C GLN A 125 -16.81 -12.42 13.34
N ILE A 126 -16.81 -11.37 12.51
CA ILE A 126 -15.85 -10.26 12.62
C ILE A 126 -16.07 -9.53 13.94
N SER A 127 -17.34 -9.23 14.29
CA SER A 127 -17.68 -8.53 15.53
C SER A 127 -17.35 -9.31 16.79
N GLU A 128 -17.42 -10.65 16.74
CA GLU A 128 -17.04 -11.54 17.84
C GLU A 128 -15.52 -11.67 17.98
N ASN A 129 -14.77 -11.51 16.89
CA ASN A 129 -13.33 -11.74 16.80
C ASN A 129 -12.56 -10.45 16.42
N GLU A 130 -12.92 -9.33 16.97
CA GLU A 130 -12.34 -8.01 16.68
C GLU A 130 -10.82 -7.89 16.96
N GLN A 131 -10.10 -8.98 16.86
CA GLN A 131 -8.65 -9.03 16.99
C GLN A 131 -7.98 -8.80 15.63
N GLY A 132 -7.11 -7.81 15.58
CA GLY A 132 -6.28 -7.51 14.40
C GLY A 132 -7.02 -6.75 13.29
N HIS A 133 -6.60 -5.51 13.10
CA HIS A 133 -6.96 -4.64 11.96
C HIS A 133 -8.48 -4.57 11.66
N GLY A 134 -9.33 -4.54 12.70
CA GLY A 134 -10.78 -4.43 12.54
C GLY A 134 -11.40 -5.67 11.87
N GLY A 135 -10.87 -6.86 12.12
CA GLY A 135 -11.37 -8.12 11.57
C GLY A 135 -10.81 -8.51 10.19
N MET A 136 -9.93 -7.70 9.59
CA MET A 136 -9.32 -8.05 8.29
C MET A 136 -8.49 -9.33 8.36
N ASP A 137 -7.75 -9.54 9.45
CA ASP A 137 -6.92 -10.74 9.63
C ASP A 137 -7.79 -12.00 9.68
N PHE A 138 -8.93 -11.94 10.38
CA PHE A 138 -9.90 -13.03 10.39
C PHE A 138 -10.42 -13.36 8.99
N VAL A 139 -10.83 -12.35 8.21
CA VAL A 139 -11.34 -12.57 6.84
C VAL A 139 -10.26 -13.17 5.93
N MET A 140 -9.02 -12.70 6.05
CA MET A 140 -7.88 -13.21 5.27
C MET A 140 -7.64 -14.71 5.56
N ILE A 141 -7.56 -15.09 6.83
CA ILE A 141 -7.34 -16.49 7.24
C ILE A 141 -8.54 -17.36 6.87
N TYR A 142 -9.76 -16.87 7.07
CA TYR A 142 -10.97 -17.58 6.65
C TYR A 142 -10.96 -17.90 5.15
N ARG A 143 -10.56 -16.95 4.30
CA ARG A 143 -10.47 -17.15 2.84
C ARG A 143 -9.44 -18.22 2.49
N LEU A 144 -8.27 -18.18 3.13
CA LEU A 144 -7.22 -19.17 2.95
C LEU A 144 -7.71 -20.57 3.30
N ILE A 145 -8.24 -20.77 4.52
CA ILE A 145 -8.72 -22.06 4.98
C ILE A 145 -9.85 -22.57 4.10
N ARG A 146 -10.79 -21.70 3.71
CA ARG A 146 -11.88 -22.07 2.81
C ARG A 146 -11.37 -22.54 1.45
N ALA A 147 -10.41 -21.84 0.86
CA ALA A 147 -9.82 -22.22 -0.42
C ALA A 147 -9.14 -23.59 -0.34
N LEU A 148 -8.36 -23.84 0.71
CA LEU A 148 -7.72 -25.13 0.94
C LEU A 148 -8.74 -26.25 1.11
N ASN A 149 -9.78 -26.06 1.90
CA ASN A 149 -10.83 -27.05 2.13
C ASN A 149 -11.65 -27.36 0.86
N GLN A 150 -11.81 -26.40 -0.02
CA GLN A 150 -12.57 -26.55 -1.26
C GLN A 150 -11.72 -26.97 -2.46
N GLY A 151 -10.40 -27.01 -2.31
CA GLY A 151 -9.47 -27.31 -3.41
C GLY A 151 -9.51 -26.28 -4.54
N VAL A 152 -9.85 -25.02 -4.23
CA VAL A 152 -9.89 -23.93 -5.21
C VAL A 152 -8.62 -23.08 -5.13
N SER A 153 -8.31 -22.38 -6.22
CA SER A 153 -7.14 -21.49 -6.27
C SER A 153 -7.21 -20.40 -5.21
N LEU A 154 -6.07 -20.10 -4.62
CA LEU A 154 -5.91 -18.98 -3.70
C LEU A 154 -6.06 -17.65 -4.43
N ASP A 155 -6.49 -16.64 -3.69
CA ASP A 155 -6.56 -15.25 -4.19
C ASP A 155 -5.20 -14.66 -4.51
N LEU A 156 -4.20 -15.04 -3.72
CA LEU A 156 -2.81 -14.64 -3.83
C LEU A 156 -1.96 -15.89 -3.91
N ASN A 157 -1.01 -15.89 -4.82
CA ASN A 157 -0.07 -17.00 -5.00
C ASN A 157 1.37 -16.52 -4.77
N VAL A 158 2.34 -17.44 -4.94
CA VAL A 158 3.76 -17.13 -4.73
C VAL A 158 4.27 -16.07 -5.72
N TYR A 159 3.76 -16.04 -6.94
CA TYR A 159 4.17 -15.06 -7.96
C TYR A 159 3.71 -13.65 -7.59
N ASP A 160 2.48 -13.49 -7.05
CA ASP A 160 2.04 -12.20 -6.50
C ASP A 160 2.98 -11.73 -5.38
N GLY A 161 3.35 -12.64 -4.46
CA GLY A 161 4.25 -12.34 -3.35
C GLY A 161 5.65 -11.93 -3.82
N VAL A 162 6.21 -12.64 -4.80
CA VAL A 162 7.52 -12.30 -5.39
C VAL A 162 7.46 -10.96 -6.10
N LEU A 163 6.44 -10.73 -6.94
CA LEU A 163 6.29 -9.48 -7.69
C LEU A 163 6.26 -8.25 -6.77
N TRP A 164 5.52 -8.34 -5.66
CA TRP A 164 5.44 -7.23 -4.69
C TRP A 164 6.74 -7.04 -3.92
N SER A 165 7.44 -8.12 -3.60
CA SER A 165 8.73 -8.07 -2.89
C SER A 165 9.85 -7.50 -3.74
N LEU A 166 9.84 -7.74 -5.07
CA LEU A 166 10.81 -7.20 -6.00
C LEU A 166 10.84 -5.67 -6.03
N VAL A 167 9.72 -5.01 -5.77
CA VAL A 167 9.64 -3.54 -5.79
C VAL A 167 10.66 -2.92 -4.83
N GLY A 168 10.86 -3.48 -3.65
CA GLY A 168 11.84 -2.98 -2.68
C GLY A 168 13.26 -3.05 -3.22
N ALA A 169 13.69 -4.23 -3.65
CA ALA A 169 15.05 -4.47 -4.17
C ALA A 169 15.35 -3.65 -5.43
N LEU A 170 14.40 -3.59 -6.36
CA LEU A 170 14.57 -2.82 -7.61
C LEU A 170 14.50 -1.30 -7.37
N SER A 171 13.81 -0.86 -6.32
CA SER A 171 13.84 0.56 -5.90
C SER A 171 15.23 0.95 -5.38
N GLU A 172 15.87 0.07 -4.59
CA GLU A 172 17.25 0.25 -4.14
C GLU A 172 18.22 0.31 -5.33
N GLU A 173 18.07 -0.59 -6.30
CA GLU A 173 18.86 -0.60 -7.52
C GLU A 173 18.72 0.70 -8.30
N SER A 174 17.48 1.20 -8.51
CA SER A 174 17.23 2.48 -9.18
C SER A 174 17.95 3.63 -8.49
N VAL A 175 17.85 3.72 -7.16
CA VAL A 175 18.54 4.77 -6.38
C VAL A 175 20.05 4.64 -6.51
N ALA A 176 20.62 3.43 -6.43
CA ALA A 176 22.05 3.20 -6.55
C ALA A 176 22.61 3.54 -7.94
N GLN A 177 21.78 3.45 -8.98
CA GLN A 177 22.11 3.82 -10.37
C GLN A 177 21.82 5.30 -10.67
N GLY A 178 21.60 6.15 -9.66
CA GLY A 178 21.33 7.57 -9.87
C GLY A 178 19.89 7.87 -10.29
N ASN A 179 18.94 7.09 -9.82
CA ASN A 179 17.50 7.16 -10.11
C ASN A 179 17.15 6.74 -11.55
N GLU A 180 17.93 5.84 -12.12
CA GLU A 180 17.67 5.29 -13.44
C GLU A 180 16.44 4.36 -13.44
N LYS A 181 15.85 4.20 -14.64
CA LYS A 181 14.75 3.27 -14.84
C LYS A 181 15.22 1.83 -14.73
N VAL A 182 14.57 1.05 -13.88
CA VAL A 182 14.80 -0.39 -13.73
C VAL A 182 13.61 -1.17 -14.27
N ILE A 183 13.90 -2.18 -15.10
CA ILE A 183 12.88 -3.08 -15.65
C ILE A 183 12.54 -4.13 -14.60
N ILE A 184 11.25 -4.35 -14.38
CA ILE A 184 10.76 -5.40 -13.49
C ILE A 184 10.67 -6.69 -14.31
N PRO A 185 11.38 -7.78 -13.93
CA PRO A 185 11.35 -9.02 -14.69
C PRO A 185 9.96 -9.66 -14.65
N ASP A 186 9.56 -10.25 -15.76
CA ASP A 186 8.40 -11.15 -15.80
C ASP A 186 8.74 -12.44 -15.05
N ILE A 187 7.94 -12.76 -14.05
CA ILE A 187 8.12 -13.93 -13.18
C ILE A 187 7.01 -14.96 -13.31
N THR A 188 6.06 -14.75 -14.25
CA THR A 188 4.91 -15.64 -14.47
C THR A 188 5.11 -16.61 -15.63
#